data_4a879b13a332c2fba2e05e620eabb886
#
_entry.id   4a879b13a332c2fba2e05e620eabb886
#
_cell.length_a   1.000
_cell.length_b   1.000
_cell.length_c   1.000
_cell.angle_alpha   90.00
_cell.angle_beta   90.00
_cell.angle_gamma   90.00
#
_symmetry.space_group_name_H-M   'P 1'
#
loop_
_entity.id
_entity.type
_entity.pdbx_description
1 polymer ?
#
loop_
_entity_poly.entity_id
_entity_poly.type
_entity_poly.pdbx_seq_one_letter_code
_entity_poly.pdbx_strand_id
1 'polypeptide(L)'
;VVVIEKESHLAAHQTGHNSGVIHSGIYYKPGSLKAKNCLRGYDLLLEFVKEHQIPFELCGKVIVATTEKELNQLDILHKRGLENGLLKNTLIDKAEIAKIEPHVNAIKGIHVPYTGIIDYTEVCERLG
;
A
#
# COMPACT_ATOMS: atom_id res chain seq x y z
N VAL A 1 6.62 -28.06 -3.01
CA VAL A 1 5.67 -27.41 -3.93
C VAL A 1 6.30 -27.37 -5.30
N VAL A 2 5.53 -27.59 -6.38
CA VAL A 2 5.97 -27.49 -7.77
C VAL A 2 5.22 -26.31 -8.40
N VAL A 3 5.94 -25.36 -8.97
CA VAL A 3 5.39 -24.23 -9.73
C VAL A 3 5.54 -24.53 -11.20
N ILE A 4 4.44 -24.41 -11.96
CA ILE A 4 4.42 -24.60 -13.41
C ILE A 4 4.16 -23.24 -14.05
N GLU A 5 5.08 -22.75 -14.87
CA GLU A 5 4.97 -21.50 -15.62
C GLU A 5 5.02 -21.80 -17.13
N LYS A 6 4.16 -21.15 -17.90
CA LYS A 6 4.12 -21.30 -19.36
C LYS A 6 5.15 -20.44 -20.08
N GLU A 7 5.59 -19.36 -19.45
CA GLU A 7 6.58 -18.44 -19.98
C GLU A 7 8.01 -18.93 -19.67
N SER A 8 9.00 -18.34 -20.31
CA SER A 8 10.41 -18.70 -20.12
C SER A 8 11.00 -18.19 -18.79
N HIS A 9 10.29 -17.32 -18.08
CA HIS A 9 10.72 -16.72 -16.81
C HIS A 9 9.52 -16.37 -15.92
N LEU A 10 9.78 -16.25 -14.62
CA LEU A 10 8.77 -15.83 -13.64
C LEU A 10 8.40 -14.36 -13.82
N ALA A 11 7.23 -13.97 -13.32
CA ALA A 11 6.74 -12.59 -13.33
C ALA A 11 6.63 -11.93 -14.72
N ALA A 12 6.56 -12.70 -15.78
CA ALA A 12 6.47 -12.21 -17.17
C ALA A 12 5.24 -11.33 -17.45
N HIS A 13 4.19 -11.44 -16.66
CA HIS A 13 2.93 -10.72 -16.83
C HIS A 13 2.71 -9.65 -15.73
N GLN A 14 1.51 -9.62 -15.12
CA GLN A 14 1.08 -8.57 -14.18
C GLN A 14 1.99 -8.42 -12.97
N THR A 15 2.59 -9.49 -12.48
CA THR A 15 3.48 -9.44 -11.32
C THR A 15 4.74 -8.63 -11.59
N GLY A 16 5.31 -8.71 -12.80
CA GLY A 16 6.44 -7.88 -13.22
C GLY A 16 6.06 -6.52 -13.79
N HIS A 17 4.76 -6.25 -14.02
CA HIS A 17 4.25 -5.04 -14.67
C HIS A 17 3.15 -4.37 -13.83
N ASN A 18 3.45 -4.07 -12.58
CA ASN A 18 2.56 -3.39 -11.64
C ASN A 18 3.22 -2.15 -11.03
N SER A 19 2.53 -1.49 -10.12
CA SER A 19 3.03 -0.27 -9.46
C SER A 19 4.06 -0.52 -8.35
N GLY A 20 4.41 -1.76 -8.04
CA GLY A 20 5.34 -2.11 -6.98
C GLY A 20 4.88 -1.74 -5.57
N VAL A 21 3.59 -1.48 -5.35
CA VAL A 21 3.09 -0.97 -4.07
C VAL A 21 2.84 -2.09 -3.06
N ILE A 22 3.43 -1.96 -1.88
CA ILE A 22 3.07 -2.72 -0.68
C ILE A 22 1.81 -2.09 -0.08
N HIS A 23 0.65 -2.73 -0.32
CA HIS A 23 -0.63 -2.19 0.12
C HIS A 23 -0.90 -2.42 1.61
N SER A 24 -1.38 -1.38 2.31
CA SER A 24 -1.70 -1.41 3.74
C SER A 24 -3.12 -1.86 4.08
N GLY A 25 -4.01 -2.00 3.10
CA GLY A 25 -5.41 -2.43 3.34
C GLY A 25 -6.41 -1.32 3.67
N ILE A 26 -6.03 -0.04 3.59
CA ILE A 26 -6.89 1.11 3.97
C ILE A 26 -8.24 1.14 3.23
N TYR A 27 -8.28 0.68 1.98
CA TYR A 27 -9.49 0.73 1.14
C TYR A 27 -10.51 -0.37 1.44
N TYR A 28 -10.12 -1.44 2.12
CA TYR A 28 -11.01 -2.60 2.30
C TYR A 28 -11.98 -2.40 3.45
N LYS A 29 -13.20 -2.95 3.26
CA LYS A 29 -14.23 -2.93 4.31
C LYS A 29 -13.71 -3.67 5.54
N PRO A 30 -13.73 -3.04 6.74
CA PRO A 30 -13.29 -3.68 7.96
C PRO A 30 -13.99 -5.01 8.21
N GLY A 31 -13.25 -5.99 8.72
CA GLY A 31 -13.74 -7.35 8.98
C GLY A 31 -13.94 -8.24 7.75
N SER A 32 -13.85 -7.71 6.52
CA SER A 32 -13.93 -8.51 5.29
C SER A 32 -12.72 -9.43 5.12
N LEU A 33 -12.90 -10.52 4.36
CA LEU A 33 -11.79 -11.41 4.01
C LEU A 33 -10.66 -10.67 3.27
N LYS A 34 -11.01 -9.69 2.41
CA LYS A 34 -10.03 -8.85 1.72
C LYS A 34 -9.18 -8.04 2.71
N ALA A 35 -9.81 -7.42 3.72
CA ALA A 35 -9.08 -6.69 4.75
C ALA A 35 -8.17 -7.62 5.54
N LYS A 36 -8.71 -8.73 6.06
CA LYS A 36 -7.94 -9.72 6.84
C LYS A 36 -6.75 -10.28 6.07
N ASN A 37 -6.98 -10.70 4.82
CA ASN A 37 -5.92 -11.26 3.98
C ASN A 37 -4.86 -10.21 3.61
N CYS A 38 -5.27 -8.95 3.34
CA CYS A 38 -4.31 -7.89 3.04
C CYS A 38 -3.42 -7.58 4.25
N LEU A 39 -4.00 -7.43 5.44
CA LEU A 39 -3.24 -7.16 6.66
C LEU A 39 -2.28 -8.32 6.99
N ARG A 40 -2.78 -9.56 6.96
CA ARG A 40 -1.93 -10.72 7.18
C ARG A 40 -0.86 -10.88 6.11
N GLY A 41 -1.22 -10.66 4.83
CA GLY A 41 -0.27 -10.70 3.72
C GLY A 41 0.79 -9.61 3.79
N TYR A 42 0.44 -8.44 4.32
CA TYR A 42 1.39 -7.36 4.58
C TYR A 42 2.47 -7.80 5.57
N ASP A 43 2.07 -8.35 6.71
CA ASP A 43 3.01 -8.84 7.74
C ASP A 43 3.93 -9.93 7.17
N LEU A 44 3.33 -10.94 6.51
CA LEU A 44 4.08 -12.05 5.90
C LEU A 44 5.04 -11.57 4.80
N LEU A 45 4.62 -10.60 3.98
CA LEU A 45 5.50 -10.03 2.96
C LEU A 45 6.70 -9.32 3.60
N LEU A 46 6.48 -8.51 4.64
CA LEU A 46 7.56 -7.80 5.32
C LEU A 46 8.52 -8.77 6.05
N GLU A 47 8.03 -9.86 6.61
CA GLU A 47 8.86 -10.96 7.16
C GLU A 47 9.72 -11.58 6.05
N PHE A 48 9.09 -12.00 4.95
CA PHE A 48 9.74 -12.65 3.81
C PHE A 48 10.83 -11.77 3.19
N VAL A 49 10.53 -10.51 2.89
CA VAL A 49 11.52 -9.63 2.22
C VAL A 49 12.72 -9.33 3.11
N LYS A 50 12.54 -9.27 4.44
CA LYS A 50 13.64 -9.12 5.39
C LYS A 50 14.50 -10.39 5.45
N GLU A 51 13.87 -11.55 5.54
CA GLU A 51 14.56 -12.85 5.58
C GLU A 51 15.39 -13.07 4.32
N HIS A 52 14.83 -12.76 3.15
CA HIS A 52 15.47 -12.94 1.86
C HIS A 52 16.29 -11.73 1.38
N GLN A 53 16.42 -10.67 2.21
CA GLN A 53 17.19 -9.46 1.93
C GLN A 53 16.76 -8.75 0.64
N ILE A 54 15.45 -8.79 0.32
CA ILE A 54 14.88 -8.10 -0.84
C ILE A 54 14.74 -6.62 -0.49
N PRO A 55 15.27 -5.69 -1.32
CA PRO A 55 15.12 -4.26 -1.09
C PRO A 55 13.66 -3.81 -1.13
N PHE A 56 13.25 -3.06 -0.13
CA PHE A 56 11.94 -2.40 -0.08
C PHE A 56 12.02 -1.12 0.72
N GLU A 57 11.07 -0.22 0.52
CA GLU A 57 10.98 1.02 1.27
C GLU A 57 9.55 1.28 1.74
N LEU A 58 9.35 1.53 3.03
CA LEU A 58 8.07 1.99 3.58
C LEU A 58 8.00 3.52 3.51
N CYS A 59 7.97 4.06 2.30
CA CYS A 59 7.93 5.49 2.04
C CYS A 59 6.60 6.16 2.42
N GLY A 60 5.57 5.37 2.73
CA GLY A 60 4.23 5.87 2.96
C GLY A 60 3.50 6.23 1.67
N LYS A 61 2.32 6.81 1.82
CA LYS A 61 1.58 7.47 0.73
C LYS A 61 0.67 8.56 1.27
N VAL A 62 0.30 9.50 0.40
CA VAL A 62 -0.71 10.51 0.67
C VAL A 62 -1.94 10.23 -0.19
N ILE A 63 -3.12 10.23 0.43
CA ILE A 63 -4.42 10.17 -0.24
C ILE A 63 -5.06 11.54 -0.06
N VAL A 64 -5.44 12.21 -1.14
CA VAL A 64 -5.86 13.60 -1.09
C VAL A 64 -7.29 13.82 -1.56
N ALA A 65 -7.95 14.82 -0.99
CA ALA A 65 -9.16 15.44 -1.51
C ALA A 65 -8.77 16.76 -2.21
N THR A 66 -9.14 16.89 -3.45
CA THR A 66 -8.88 18.09 -4.28
C THR A 66 -10.08 19.03 -4.32
N THR A 67 -11.26 18.52 -3.96
CA THR A 67 -12.53 19.24 -3.93
C THR A 67 -13.27 19.02 -2.61
N GLU A 68 -14.13 19.98 -2.23
CA GLU A 68 -14.99 19.87 -1.04
C GLU A 68 -15.88 18.62 -1.05
N LYS A 69 -16.30 18.17 -2.23
CA LYS A 69 -17.15 16.98 -2.39
C LYS A 69 -16.44 15.68 -1.95
N GLU A 70 -15.12 15.65 -2.00
CA GLU A 70 -14.30 14.48 -1.66
C GLU A 70 -14.01 14.39 -0.15
N LEU A 71 -14.19 15.46 0.62
CA LEU A 71 -13.85 15.50 2.06
C LEU A 71 -14.57 14.43 2.86
N ASN A 72 -15.87 14.25 2.62
CA ASN A 72 -16.65 13.23 3.32
C ASN A 72 -16.11 11.81 3.02
N GLN A 73 -15.74 11.53 1.79
CA GLN A 73 -15.15 10.24 1.41
C GLN A 73 -13.77 10.04 2.04
N LEU A 74 -12.99 11.11 2.15
CA LEU A 74 -11.69 11.07 2.81
C LEU A 74 -11.83 10.72 4.30
N ASP A 75 -12.78 11.34 5.01
CA ASP A 75 -13.05 11.07 6.43
C ASP A 75 -13.54 9.61 6.65
N ILE A 76 -14.42 9.12 5.78
CA ILE A 76 -14.87 7.71 5.78
C ILE A 76 -13.68 6.76 5.59
N LEU A 77 -12.78 7.08 4.66
CA LEU A 77 -11.61 6.27 4.38
C LEU A 77 -10.62 6.26 5.55
N HIS A 78 -10.39 7.41 6.17
CA HIS A 78 -9.56 7.52 7.37
C HIS A 78 -10.10 6.65 8.51
N LYS A 79 -11.40 6.75 8.81
CA LYS A 79 -12.07 5.92 9.81
C LYS A 79 -11.92 4.43 9.49
N ARG A 80 -12.14 4.03 8.24
CA ARG A 80 -11.95 2.65 7.78
C ARG A 80 -10.51 2.15 7.99
N GLY A 81 -9.52 3.00 7.73
CA GLY A 81 -8.12 2.68 8.01
C GLY A 81 -7.88 2.38 9.49
N LEU A 82 -8.40 3.23 10.39
CA LEU A 82 -8.31 3.02 11.84
C LEU A 82 -9.00 1.73 12.28
N GLU A 83 -10.19 1.44 11.76
CA GLU A 83 -10.93 0.19 12.03
C GLU A 83 -10.19 -1.06 11.52
N ASN A 84 -9.36 -0.94 10.49
CA ASN A 84 -8.46 -1.98 10.00
C ASN A 84 -7.14 -2.07 10.80
N GLY A 85 -6.96 -1.29 11.86
CA GLY A 85 -5.77 -1.33 12.71
C GLY A 85 -4.62 -0.42 12.23
N LEU A 86 -4.83 0.43 11.22
CA LEU A 86 -3.83 1.36 10.72
C LEU A 86 -3.78 2.63 11.59
N LEU A 87 -3.41 2.47 12.86
CA LEU A 87 -3.52 3.50 13.90
C LEU A 87 -2.60 4.71 13.71
N LYS A 88 -1.57 4.60 12.87
CA LYS A 88 -0.66 5.71 12.53
C LYS A 88 -1.12 6.55 11.34
N ASN A 89 -2.28 6.22 10.75
CA ASN A 89 -2.87 7.08 9.71
C ASN A 89 -3.30 8.40 10.31
N THR A 90 -2.91 9.50 9.69
CA THR A 90 -3.23 10.85 10.15
C THR A 90 -3.91 11.65 9.05
N LEU A 91 -4.90 12.45 9.45
CA LEU A 91 -5.43 13.51 8.59
C LEU A 91 -4.40 14.64 8.55
N ILE A 92 -4.10 15.14 7.36
CA ILE A 92 -3.12 16.20 7.10
C ILE A 92 -3.77 17.33 6.30
N ASP A 93 -3.34 18.55 6.59
CA ASP A 93 -3.78 19.76 5.90
C ASP A 93 -2.97 20.05 4.62
N LYS A 94 -3.36 21.09 3.90
CA LYS A 94 -2.69 21.52 2.67
C LYS A 94 -1.20 21.83 2.88
N ALA A 95 -0.83 22.43 4.01
CA ALA A 95 0.56 22.80 4.29
C ALA A 95 1.42 21.57 4.59
N GLU A 96 0.85 20.58 5.27
CA GLU A 96 1.49 19.30 5.55
C GLU A 96 1.63 18.46 4.27
N ILE A 97 0.62 18.44 3.39
CA ILE A 97 0.69 17.80 2.07
C ILE A 97 1.84 18.39 1.26
N ALA A 98 1.96 19.72 1.20
CA ALA A 98 3.00 20.38 0.43
C ALA A 98 4.43 20.10 0.90
N LYS A 99 4.62 19.70 2.17
CA LYS A 99 5.93 19.25 2.69
C LYS A 99 6.31 17.85 2.19
N ILE A 100 5.32 16.99 1.96
CA ILE A 100 5.52 15.59 1.51
C ILE A 100 5.56 15.56 -0.02
N GLU A 101 4.59 16.22 -0.66
CA GLU A 101 4.38 16.24 -2.11
C GLU A 101 4.17 17.69 -2.60
N PRO A 102 5.26 18.43 -2.86
CA PRO A 102 5.20 19.87 -3.16
C PRO A 102 4.36 20.25 -4.38
N HIS A 103 4.20 19.31 -5.32
CA HIS A 103 3.46 19.55 -6.57
C HIS A 103 1.98 19.16 -6.50
N VAL A 104 1.52 18.64 -5.37
CA VAL A 104 0.11 18.26 -5.18
C VAL A 104 -0.71 19.45 -4.73
N ASN A 105 -1.75 19.79 -5.49
CA ASN A 105 -2.73 20.79 -5.08
C ASN A 105 -3.97 20.09 -4.49
N ALA A 106 -4.10 20.13 -3.18
CA ALA A 106 -5.18 19.46 -2.46
C ALA A 106 -5.68 20.33 -1.29
N ILE A 107 -6.88 20.01 -0.80
CA ILE A 107 -7.52 20.71 0.34
C ILE A 107 -7.14 20.02 1.66
N LYS A 108 -7.20 18.68 1.67
CA LYS A 108 -6.97 17.82 2.83
C LYS A 108 -6.46 16.45 2.38
N GLY A 109 -5.75 15.73 3.24
CA GLY A 109 -5.26 14.40 2.92
C GLY A 109 -5.25 13.44 4.10
N ILE A 110 -4.90 12.20 3.80
CA ILE A 110 -4.53 11.17 4.77
C ILE A 110 -3.09 10.77 4.48
N HIS A 111 -2.22 10.88 5.46
CA HIS A 111 -0.90 10.25 5.41
C HIS A 111 -1.01 8.82 5.92
N VAL A 112 -0.53 7.85 5.12
CA VAL A 112 -0.60 6.41 5.37
C VAL A 112 0.82 5.85 5.42
N PRO A 113 1.48 5.79 6.57
CA PRO A 113 2.90 5.42 6.70
C PRO A 113 3.20 3.93 6.48
N TYR A 114 2.16 3.10 6.42
CA TYR A 114 2.29 1.64 6.23
C TYR A 114 2.52 1.22 4.77
N THR A 115 2.29 2.11 3.82
CA THR A 115 2.44 1.80 2.39
C THR A 115 3.92 1.90 2.00
N GLY A 116 4.35 1.03 1.11
CA GLY A 116 5.73 1.03 0.63
C GLY A 116 5.83 0.67 -0.84
N ILE A 117 7.06 0.56 -1.31
CA ILE A 117 7.42 0.13 -2.66
C ILE A 117 8.39 -1.04 -2.61
N ILE A 118 8.28 -1.92 -3.61
CA ILE A 118 9.09 -3.13 -3.76
C ILE A 118 9.10 -3.58 -5.22
N ASP A 119 10.14 -4.26 -5.65
CA ASP A 119 10.14 -5.01 -6.89
C ASP A 119 9.53 -6.41 -6.68
N TYR A 120 8.31 -6.62 -7.21
CA TYR A 120 7.65 -7.92 -7.14
C TYR A 120 8.26 -8.96 -8.06
N THR A 121 9.07 -8.58 -9.05
CA THR A 121 9.85 -9.54 -9.85
C THR A 121 10.86 -10.26 -8.96
N GLU A 122 11.60 -9.49 -8.16
CA GLU A 122 12.57 -10.04 -7.21
C GLU A 122 11.90 -10.91 -6.14
N VAL A 123 10.72 -10.52 -5.65
CA VAL A 123 9.93 -11.36 -4.73
C VAL A 123 9.58 -12.70 -5.38
N CYS A 124 9.14 -12.72 -6.64
CA CYS A 124 8.84 -13.94 -7.37
C CYS A 124 10.06 -14.83 -7.57
N GLU A 125 11.20 -14.26 -7.91
CA GLU A 125 12.46 -15.00 -8.09
C GLU A 125 12.93 -15.68 -6.81
N ARG A 126 12.64 -15.07 -5.65
CA ARG A 126 12.98 -15.68 -4.33
C ARG A 126 11.96 -16.72 -3.86
N LEU A 127 10.75 -16.71 -4.40
CA LEU A 127 9.72 -17.70 -4.12
C LEU A 127 9.83 -18.97 -4.98
N GLY A 128 10.41 -18.88 -6.19
CA GLY A 128 10.60 -19.98 -7.16
C GLY A 128 11.92 -20.66 -7.01
#